data_ef342d0f0b68b5c137fd2ec761c93637
#
_entry.id   ef342d0f0b68b5c137fd2ec761c93637
#
_cell.length_a   1.000
_cell.length_b   1.000
_cell.length_c   1.000
_cell.angle_alpha   90.00
_cell.angle_beta   90.00
_cell.angle_gamma   90.00
#
_symmetry.space_group_name_H-M   'P 1'
#
loop_
_entity.id
_entity.type
_entity.pdbx_description
1 polymer ?
#
loop_
_entity_poly.entity_id
_entity_poly.type
_entity_poly.pdbx_seq_one_letter_code
_entity_poly.pdbx_strand_id
1 'polypeptide(L)'
;LARNAVARGLKVKPWVKTSLAPGSQVVTDYMLRAGLQDDLDALGFNLVGYGCTTCIGNSGPLPGPISKAINENDLVATSVLSGNRNFEGRISPDVRANYPASPPLVVAYAIAGSMQIDITKEPLGQDQDGKDVYLKDIWPSSAEIAETVRTSVTPDMFATRYAHVFQGDKAWQGIDVPTGLNYAWDHTSTYVQNPPYFEGMTMEPDAPGDVV
;
A
#
# COMPACT_ATOMS: atom_id res chain seq x y z
N LEU A 1 13.69 8.26 9.96
CA LEU A 1 13.67 9.32 8.95
C LEU A 1 12.43 10.21 9.14
N ALA A 2 11.18 9.70 9.16
CA ALA A 2 9.95 10.50 9.32
C ALA A 2 10.00 11.41 10.56
N ARG A 3 10.36 10.85 11.74
CA ARG A 3 10.54 11.61 12.98
C ARG A 3 11.50 12.81 12.80
N ASN A 4 12.66 12.57 12.20
CA ASN A 4 13.68 13.61 12.00
C ASN A 4 13.21 14.68 11.02
N ALA A 5 12.41 14.30 10.01
CA ALA A 5 11.81 15.23 9.07
C ALA A 5 10.75 16.12 9.73
N VAL A 6 9.84 15.51 10.51
CA VAL A 6 8.80 16.25 11.25
C VAL A 6 9.42 17.21 12.28
N ALA A 7 10.45 16.75 13.01
CA ALA A 7 11.17 17.59 13.97
C ALA A 7 11.84 18.83 13.34
N ARG A 8 12.16 18.78 12.05
CA ARG A 8 12.68 19.91 11.27
C ARG A 8 11.60 20.74 10.57
N GLY A 9 10.33 20.36 10.75
CA GLY A 9 9.19 21.06 10.12
C GLY A 9 8.97 20.74 8.65
N LEU A 10 9.64 19.71 8.11
CA LEU A 10 9.42 19.27 6.72
C LEU A 10 8.01 18.73 6.56
N LYS A 11 7.45 18.96 5.37
CA LYS A 11 6.12 18.51 4.98
C LYS A 11 6.18 17.87 3.60
N VAL A 12 5.27 16.93 3.35
CA VAL A 12 5.03 16.41 2.02
C VAL A 12 4.41 17.50 1.15
N LYS A 13 4.78 17.52 -0.12
CA LYS A 13 4.25 18.54 -1.07
C LYS A 13 2.76 18.33 -1.30
N PRO A 14 1.96 19.41 -1.48
CA PRO A 14 0.50 19.32 -1.56
C PRO A 14 -0.03 18.55 -2.78
N TRP A 15 0.79 18.34 -3.79
CA TRP A 15 0.45 17.54 -4.96
C TRP A 15 0.81 16.04 -4.82
N VAL A 16 1.46 15.64 -3.74
CA VAL A 16 1.84 14.25 -3.50
C VAL A 16 0.79 13.58 -2.63
N LYS A 17 0.19 12.51 -3.14
CA LYS A 17 -0.66 11.63 -2.37
C LYS A 17 0.19 10.57 -1.68
N THR A 18 0.04 10.45 -0.37
CA THR A 18 0.72 9.45 0.46
C THR A 18 -0.27 8.42 1.01
N SER A 19 0.20 7.23 1.33
CA SER A 19 -0.56 6.20 2.02
C SER A 19 0.39 5.18 2.67
N LEU A 20 -0.06 4.55 3.74
CA LEU A 20 0.65 3.49 4.44
C LEU A 20 -0.20 2.21 4.42
N ALA A 21 0.34 1.15 3.82
CA ALA A 21 -0.27 -0.18 3.81
C ALA A 21 0.77 -1.23 4.21
N PRO A 22 0.97 -1.46 5.50
CA PRO A 22 1.96 -2.43 5.98
C PRO A 22 1.63 -3.86 5.56
N GLY A 23 2.65 -4.72 5.48
CA GLY A 23 2.49 -6.13 5.14
C GLY A 23 1.71 -6.94 6.18
N SER A 24 1.67 -6.51 7.44
CA SER A 24 0.88 -7.14 8.50
C SER A 24 0.53 -6.15 9.62
N GLN A 25 -0.43 -6.53 10.46
CA GLN A 25 -0.85 -5.76 11.62
C GLN A 25 0.26 -5.62 12.69
N VAL A 26 1.22 -6.55 12.74
CA VAL A 26 2.39 -6.46 13.63
C VAL A 26 3.21 -5.21 13.36
N VAL A 27 3.26 -4.76 12.10
CA VAL A 27 3.96 -3.51 11.73
C VAL A 27 3.35 -2.31 12.45
N THR A 28 2.03 -2.24 12.51
CA THR A 28 1.34 -1.17 13.27
C THR A 28 1.70 -1.23 14.75
N ASP A 29 1.72 -2.41 15.34
CA ASP A 29 2.05 -2.57 16.76
C ASP A 29 3.46 -2.06 17.09
N TYR A 30 4.47 -2.43 16.31
CA TYR A 30 5.82 -1.95 16.58
C TYR A 30 6.03 -0.48 16.18
N MET A 31 5.31 0.06 15.19
CA MET A 31 5.35 1.48 14.88
C MET A 31 4.75 2.33 16.01
N LEU A 32 3.62 1.91 16.56
CA LEU A 32 3.01 2.54 17.74
C LEU A 32 3.95 2.48 18.95
N ARG A 33 4.54 1.31 19.22
CA ARG A 33 5.47 1.13 20.33
C ARG A 33 6.74 1.97 20.17
N ALA A 34 7.22 2.13 18.94
CA ALA A 34 8.36 2.98 18.62
C ALA A 34 8.03 4.48 18.62
N GLY A 35 6.73 4.85 18.73
CA GLY A 35 6.26 6.23 18.60
C GLY A 35 6.51 6.83 17.22
N LEU A 36 6.41 6.01 16.16
CA LEU A 36 6.66 6.45 14.77
C LEU A 36 5.38 6.70 13.97
N GLN A 37 4.24 6.19 14.44
CA GLN A 37 2.97 6.33 13.71
C GLN A 37 2.55 7.79 13.61
N ASP A 38 2.65 8.56 14.69
CA ASP A 38 2.27 9.98 14.71
C ASP A 38 3.12 10.82 13.74
N ASP A 39 4.41 10.50 13.62
CA ASP A 39 5.31 11.16 12.67
C ASP A 39 4.96 10.84 11.22
N LEU A 40 4.55 9.60 10.93
CA LEU A 40 4.08 9.20 9.61
C LEU A 40 2.74 9.85 9.27
N ASP A 41 1.82 9.92 10.21
CA ASP A 41 0.52 10.57 10.05
C ASP A 41 0.68 12.08 9.81
N ALA A 42 1.63 12.74 10.50
CA ALA A 42 1.96 14.14 10.29
C ALA A 42 2.49 14.43 8.88
N LEU A 43 3.12 13.43 8.24
CA LEU A 43 3.54 13.48 6.84
C LEU A 43 2.48 12.98 5.86
N GLY A 44 1.28 12.64 6.34
CA GLY A 44 0.15 12.16 5.54
C GLY A 44 0.23 10.68 5.17
N PHE A 45 1.19 9.92 5.71
CA PHE A 45 1.27 8.46 5.52
C PHE A 45 0.31 7.74 6.47
N ASN A 46 -0.99 8.00 6.31
CA ASN A 46 -2.03 7.38 7.11
C ASN A 46 -2.24 5.91 6.74
N LEU A 47 -2.56 5.09 7.72
CA LEU A 47 -2.89 3.69 7.52
C LEU A 47 -4.18 3.55 6.71
N VAL A 48 -4.11 2.94 5.52
CA VAL A 48 -5.26 2.72 4.62
C VAL A 48 -5.65 1.25 4.46
N GLY A 49 -4.83 0.34 4.92
CA GLY A 49 -5.04 -1.10 4.84
C GLY A 49 -3.78 -1.90 5.08
N TYR A 50 -3.81 -3.19 4.79
CA TYR A 50 -2.68 -4.09 4.96
C TYR A 50 -2.41 -4.91 3.70
N GLY A 51 -1.15 -5.33 3.53
CA GLY A 51 -0.73 -6.17 2.41
C GLY A 51 -0.61 -5.40 1.09
N CYS A 52 -1.08 -5.99 0.01
CA CYS A 52 -0.90 -5.45 -1.35
C CYS A 52 -1.82 -4.28 -1.72
N THR A 53 -2.30 -3.50 -0.76
CA THR A 53 -3.28 -2.42 -0.96
C THR A 53 -2.80 -1.37 -1.96
N THR A 54 -1.65 -0.74 -1.70
CA THR A 54 -1.12 0.32 -2.57
C THR A 54 -0.68 -0.22 -3.93
N CYS A 55 -0.07 -1.40 -3.95
CA CYS A 55 0.46 -2.02 -5.17
C CYS A 55 -0.61 -2.35 -6.23
N ILE A 56 -1.88 -2.44 -5.85
CA ILE A 56 -3.01 -2.74 -6.76
C ILE A 56 -3.99 -1.58 -6.92
N GLY A 57 -3.61 -0.38 -6.48
CA GLY A 57 -4.44 0.81 -6.59
C GLY A 57 -5.54 0.96 -5.55
N ASN A 58 -5.61 0.08 -4.54
CA ASN A 58 -6.65 0.15 -3.49
C ASN A 58 -6.43 1.26 -2.45
N SER A 59 -5.36 2.04 -2.57
CA SER A 59 -5.19 3.30 -1.80
C SER A 59 -6.10 4.42 -2.29
N GLY A 60 -6.88 4.17 -3.33
CA GLY A 60 -7.80 5.13 -3.92
C GLY A 60 -7.19 6.03 -5.00
N PRO A 61 -8.02 6.80 -5.72
CA PRO A 61 -7.58 7.67 -6.80
C PRO A 61 -6.77 8.87 -6.28
N LEU A 62 -6.11 9.56 -7.20
CA LEU A 62 -5.55 10.87 -6.92
C LEU A 62 -6.66 11.88 -6.61
N PRO A 63 -6.41 12.93 -5.81
CA PRO A 63 -7.34 14.04 -5.65
C PRO A 63 -7.74 14.63 -7.01
N GLY A 64 -9.04 14.92 -7.18
CA GLY A 64 -9.59 15.38 -8.46
C GLY A 64 -8.82 16.54 -9.12
N PRO A 65 -8.44 17.61 -8.40
CA PRO A 65 -7.65 18.70 -8.97
C PRO A 65 -6.28 18.26 -9.49
N ILE A 66 -5.63 17.27 -8.83
CA ILE A 66 -4.32 16.74 -9.25
C ILE A 66 -4.47 15.88 -10.49
N SER A 67 -5.43 14.95 -10.51
CA SER A 67 -5.73 14.12 -11.67
C SER A 67 -6.07 15.00 -12.89
N LYS A 68 -6.91 16.02 -12.69
CA LYS A 68 -7.24 17.00 -13.72
C LYS A 68 -6.02 17.72 -14.28
N ALA A 69 -5.15 18.23 -13.39
CA ALA A 69 -3.93 18.93 -13.79
C ALA A 69 -2.99 18.05 -14.62
N ILE A 70 -2.85 16.77 -14.23
CA ILE A 70 -2.02 15.78 -14.95
C ILE A 70 -2.58 15.58 -16.37
N ASN A 71 -3.88 15.32 -16.49
CA ASN A 71 -4.49 14.96 -17.77
C ASN A 71 -4.65 16.15 -18.72
N GLU A 72 -4.99 17.34 -18.23
CA GLU A 72 -5.16 18.54 -19.07
C GLU A 72 -3.84 19.13 -19.57
N ASN A 73 -2.74 18.90 -18.84
CA ASN A 73 -1.43 19.48 -19.18
C ASN A 73 -0.41 18.44 -19.64
N ASP A 74 -0.83 17.18 -19.86
CA ASP A 74 0.03 16.08 -20.28
C ASP A 74 1.26 15.88 -19.36
N LEU A 75 1.08 16.03 -18.05
CA LEU A 75 2.16 15.91 -17.08
C LEU A 75 2.58 14.47 -16.88
N VAL A 76 3.87 14.26 -16.65
CA VAL A 76 4.39 12.95 -16.26
C VAL A 76 4.35 12.81 -14.75
N ALA A 77 3.30 12.17 -14.24
CA ALA A 77 3.21 11.77 -12.85
C ALA A 77 3.86 10.40 -12.64
N THR A 78 4.45 10.22 -11.46
CA THR A 78 5.14 8.98 -11.09
C THR A 78 4.69 8.51 -9.71
N SER A 79 4.82 7.22 -9.44
CA SER A 79 4.70 6.68 -8.09
C SER A 79 6.05 6.21 -7.56
N VAL A 80 6.29 6.42 -6.27
CA VAL A 80 7.41 5.83 -5.54
C VAL A 80 6.80 4.99 -4.42
N LEU A 81 7.07 3.69 -4.40
CA LEU A 81 6.43 2.78 -3.46
C LEU A 81 7.41 1.73 -2.92
N SER A 82 7.19 1.32 -1.68
CA SER A 82 7.81 0.13 -1.11
C SER A 82 6.80 -1.01 -1.16
N GLY A 83 7.06 -2.00 -1.99
CA GLY A 83 6.14 -3.12 -2.17
C GLY A 83 6.54 -4.00 -3.33
N ASN A 84 5.61 -4.84 -3.76
CA ASN A 84 5.84 -5.76 -4.86
C ASN A 84 5.86 -5.01 -6.20
N ARG A 85 6.60 -5.54 -7.16
CA ARG A 85 6.67 -4.98 -8.51
C ARG A 85 5.34 -5.21 -9.22
N ASN A 86 4.72 -4.14 -9.72
CA ASN A 86 3.46 -4.17 -10.43
C ASN A 86 3.58 -3.60 -11.84
N PHE A 87 2.58 -3.93 -12.66
CA PHE A 87 2.45 -3.41 -14.02
C PHE A 87 2.12 -1.91 -13.99
N GLU A 88 2.52 -1.23 -15.03
CA GLU A 88 2.15 0.15 -15.29
C GLU A 88 0.62 0.31 -15.31
N GLY A 89 0.14 1.44 -14.82
CA GLY A 89 -1.29 1.73 -14.73
C GLY A 89 -2.05 1.01 -13.60
N ARG A 90 -1.47 0.00 -12.97
CA ARG A 90 -2.15 -0.77 -11.91
C ARG A 90 -2.28 0.01 -10.60
N ILE A 91 -1.31 0.85 -10.28
CA ILE A 91 -1.32 1.67 -9.06
C ILE A 91 -2.28 2.84 -9.23
N SER A 92 -2.21 3.52 -10.37
CA SER A 92 -3.11 4.61 -10.76
C SER A 92 -3.06 4.79 -12.27
N PRO A 93 -4.22 5.04 -12.93
CA PRO A 93 -4.24 5.33 -14.37
C PRO A 93 -3.55 6.66 -14.73
N ASP A 94 -3.42 7.58 -13.79
CA ASP A 94 -2.77 8.89 -13.99
C ASP A 94 -1.24 8.81 -13.90
N VAL A 95 -0.67 7.66 -13.53
CA VAL A 95 0.77 7.50 -13.30
C VAL A 95 1.42 6.78 -14.46
N ARG A 96 2.47 7.38 -15.03
CA ARG A 96 3.20 6.84 -16.20
C ARG A 96 4.41 5.99 -15.86
N ALA A 97 4.97 6.12 -14.64
CA ALA A 97 6.11 5.33 -14.20
C ALA A 97 6.04 5.01 -12.70
N ASN A 98 6.53 3.82 -12.33
CA ASN A 98 6.48 3.33 -10.96
C ASN A 98 7.88 2.94 -10.50
N TYR A 99 8.34 3.51 -9.39
CA TYR A 99 9.69 3.33 -8.84
C TYR A 99 9.62 2.58 -7.50
N PRO A 100 10.02 1.29 -7.46
CA PRO A 100 10.20 0.59 -6.20
C PRO A 100 11.36 1.18 -5.40
N ALA A 101 11.11 1.48 -4.13
CA ALA A 101 12.11 2.04 -3.23
C ALA A 101 11.92 1.48 -1.80
N SER A 102 12.94 1.63 -0.95
CA SER A 102 12.81 1.33 0.47
C SER A 102 11.85 2.30 1.16
N PRO A 103 11.15 1.90 2.25
CA PRO A 103 10.22 2.78 2.96
C PRO A 103 10.78 4.16 3.28
N PRO A 104 12.02 4.31 3.80
CA PRO A 104 12.57 5.64 4.08
C PRO A 104 12.76 6.49 2.83
N LEU A 105 13.12 5.90 1.69
CA LEU A 105 13.24 6.64 0.44
C LEU A 105 11.87 7.06 -0.12
N VAL A 106 10.82 6.26 0.07
CA VAL A 106 9.45 6.66 -0.28
C VAL A 106 9.07 7.95 0.48
N VAL A 107 9.36 8.01 1.78
CA VAL A 107 9.10 9.22 2.57
C VAL A 107 9.93 10.40 2.07
N ALA A 108 11.21 10.19 1.76
CA ALA A 108 12.09 11.24 1.28
C ALA A 108 11.63 11.83 -0.07
N TYR A 109 11.23 10.99 -1.03
CA TYR A 109 10.69 11.46 -2.31
C TYR A 109 9.33 12.15 -2.19
N ALA A 110 8.51 11.74 -1.23
CA ALA A 110 7.26 12.43 -0.94
C ALA A 110 7.48 13.86 -0.42
N ILE A 111 8.50 14.04 0.43
CA ILE A 111 8.92 15.36 0.91
C ILE A 111 9.50 16.20 -0.24
N ALA A 112 10.36 15.64 -1.06
CA ALA A 112 10.94 16.29 -2.22
C ALA A 112 9.86 16.68 -3.25
N GLY A 113 8.87 15.82 -3.47
CA GLY A 113 7.72 16.05 -4.36
C GLY A 113 8.04 15.96 -5.85
N SER A 114 9.22 15.48 -6.21
CA SER A 114 9.68 15.30 -7.58
C SER A 114 10.66 14.14 -7.69
N MET A 115 10.65 13.44 -8.81
CA MET A 115 11.69 12.47 -9.18
C MET A 115 12.86 13.10 -9.95
N GLN A 116 12.74 14.37 -10.34
CA GLN A 116 13.80 15.12 -11.00
C GLN A 116 14.73 15.80 -9.99
N ILE A 117 15.13 15.05 -8.97
CA ILE A 117 16.01 15.52 -7.90
C ILE A 117 17.16 14.53 -7.70
N ASP A 118 18.37 15.01 -7.60
CA ASP A 118 19.48 14.22 -7.06
C ASP A 118 19.38 14.25 -5.53
N ILE A 119 18.63 13.28 -4.97
CA ILE A 119 18.35 13.18 -3.52
C ILE A 119 19.62 13.07 -2.67
N THR A 120 20.78 12.80 -3.27
CA THR A 120 22.08 12.71 -2.60
C THR A 120 22.78 14.06 -2.47
N LYS A 121 22.39 15.04 -3.29
CA LYS A 121 23.08 16.36 -3.39
C LYS A 121 22.16 17.53 -3.18
N GLU A 122 20.89 17.39 -3.53
CA GLU A 122 19.94 18.49 -3.47
C GLU A 122 19.09 18.44 -2.19
N PRO A 123 18.62 19.58 -1.68
CA PRO A 123 17.80 19.62 -0.48
C PRO A 123 16.39 19.04 -0.75
N LEU A 124 15.87 18.30 0.22
CA LEU A 124 14.50 17.80 0.18
C LEU A 124 13.45 18.88 0.42
N GLY A 125 13.84 19.95 1.08
CA GLY A 125 13.01 21.08 1.46
C GLY A 125 13.76 22.02 2.40
N GLN A 126 13.01 22.94 3.00
CA GLN A 126 13.56 23.88 3.99
C GLN A 126 12.89 23.66 5.34
N ASP A 127 13.65 23.87 6.40
CA ASP A 127 13.15 23.84 7.78
C ASP A 127 12.34 25.11 8.12
N GLN A 128 11.92 25.21 9.38
CA GLN A 128 11.12 26.34 9.86
C GLN A 128 11.87 27.69 9.80
N ASP A 129 13.19 27.66 9.78
CA ASP A 129 14.05 28.83 9.68
C ASP A 129 14.44 29.15 8.23
N GLY A 130 13.93 28.40 7.25
CA GLY A 130 14.22 28.55 5.83
C GLY A 130 15.58 27.97 5.41
N LYS A 131 16.20 27.16 6.26
CA LYS A 131 17.47 26.49 5.96
C LYS A 131 17.23 25.21 5.18
N ASP A 132 18.04 24.98 4.17
CA ASP A 132 17.98 23.76 3.36
C ASP A 132 18.26 22.49 4.19
N VAL A 133 17.41 21.48 4.01
CA VAL A 133 17.49 20.18 4.69
C VAL A 133 17.75 19.09 3.65
N TYR A 134 18.83 18.38 3.82
CA TYR A 134 19.27 17.30 2.95
C TYR A 134 18.90 15.94 3.53
N LEU A 135 18.91 14.90 2.69
CA LEU A 135 18.63 13.53 3.10
C LEU A 135 19.50 13.08 4.28
N LYS A 136 20.81 13.42 4.25
CA LYS A 136 21.77 13.11 5.33
C LYS A 136 21.40 13.71 6.69
N ASP A 137 20.69 14.83 6.69
CA ASP A 137 20.33 15.55 7.92
C ASP A 137 19.17 14.90 8.67
N ILE A 138 18.38 14.06 7.97
CA ILE A 138 17.23 13.35 8.52
C ILE A 138 17.41 11.84 8.53
N TRP A 139 18.50 11.33 7.96
CA TRP A 139 18.78 9.90 7.95
C TRP A 139 19.20 9.43 9.35
N PRO A 140 18.55 8.37 9.91
CA PRO A 140 18.89 7.87 11.23
C PRO A 140 20.25 7.14 11.21
N SER A 141 20.95 7.15 12.32
CA SER A 141 22.16 6.34 12.48
C SER A 141 21.84 4.86 12.60
N SER A 142 22.81 4.00 12.24
CA SER A 142 22.64 2.53 12.38
C SER A 142 22.40 2.13 13.85
N ALA A 143 23.01 2.85 14.79
CA ALA A 143 22.81 2.62 16.23
C ALA A 143 21.38 2.94 16.67
N GLU A 144 20.82 4.06 16.21
CA GLU A 144 19.41 4.44 16.47
C GLU A 144 18.44 3.41 15.89
N ILE A 145 18.68 2.94 14.66
CA ILE A 145 17.85 1.90 14.03
C ILE A 145 17.90 0.61 14.85
N ALA A 146 19.11 0.14 15.20
CA ALA A 146 19.29 -1.10 15.96
C ALA A 146 18.60 -1.04 17.32
N GLU A 147 18.72 0.08 18.03
CA GLU A 147 18.09 0.27 19.33
C GLU A 147 16.57 0.32 19.21
N THR A 148 16.04 1.05 18.24
CA THR A 148 14.59 1.12 17.99
C THR A 148 14.02 -0.26 17.68
N VAL A 149 14.66 -1.04 16.83
CA VAL A 149 14.24 -2.41 16.52
C VAL A 149 14.27 -3.28 17.77
N ARG A 150 15.36 -3.25 18.52
CA ARG A 150 15.55 -4.06 19.74
C ARG A 150 14.47 -3.80 20.81
N THR A 151 14.06 -2.55 20.96
CA THR A 151 13.10 -2.14 21.99
C THR A 151 11.64 -2.24 21.55
N SER A 152 11.38 -2.16 20.26
CA SER A 152 10.02 -2.03 19.74
C SER A 152 9.49 -3.30 19.08
N VAL A 153 10.33 -4.19 18.55
CA VAL A 153 9.90 -5.44 17.92
C VAL A 153 10.10 -6.61 18.88
N THR A 154 8.99 -7.25 19.29
CA THR A 154 9.03 -8.37 20.24
C THR A 154 8.29 -9.59 19.73
N PRO A 155 8.70 -10.82 20.12
CA PRO A 155 8.00 -12.05 19.73
C PRO A 155 6.52 -12.08 20.10
N ASP A 156 6.16 -11.47 21.24
CA ASP A 156 4.79 -11.46 21.74
C ASP A 156 3.80 -10.73 20.80
N MET A 157 4.27 -9.72 20.06
CA MET A 157 3.44 -9.05 19.06
C MET A 157 2.99 -10.02 17.97
N PHE A 158 3.90 -10.87 17.51
CA PHE A 158 3.61 -11.89 16.51
C PHE A 158 2.68 -12.96 17.09
N ALA A 159 2.99 -13.48 18.28
CA ALA A 159 2.15 -14.47 18.94
C ALA A 159 0.71 -13.95 19.12
N THR A 160 0.53 -12.73 19.58
CA THR A 160 -0.78 -12.10 19.78
C THR A 160 -1.55 -11.95 18.47
N ARG A 161 -0.91 -11.44 17.42
CA ARG A 161 -1.59 -11.17 16.15
C ARG A 161 -1.95 -12.43 15.37
N TYR A 162 -1.17 -13.50 15.52
CA TYR A 162 -1.40 -14.74 14.80
C TYR A 162 -2.11 -15.84 15.63
N ALA A 163 -2.38 -15.61 16.92
CA ALA A 163 -3.02 -16.59 17.81
C ALA A 163 -4.35 -17.13 17.28
N HIS A 164 -5.13 -16.27 16.61
CA HIS A 164 -6.49 -16.59 16.16
C HIS A 164 -6.69 -16.44 14.66
N VAL A 165 -5.61 -16.48 13.87
CA VAL A 165 -5.65 -16.25 12.42
C VAL A 165 -6.60 -17.19 11.67
N PHE A 166 -6.75 -18.44 12.15
CA PHE A 166 -7.66 -19.43 11.54
C PHE A 166 -9.11 -19.31 12.00
N GLN A 167 -9.38 -18.52 13.04
CA GLN A 167 -10.75 -18.35 13.57
C GLN A 167 -11.46 -17.17 12.89
N GLY A 168 -10.71 -16.20 12.42
CA GLY A 168 -11.25 -14.94 11.89
C GLY A 168 -11.89 -14.08 12.97
N ASP A 169 -12.53 -13.00 12.57
CA ASP A 169 -13.30 -12.12 13.44
C ASP A 169 -14.73 -12.63 13.66
N LYS A 170 -15.49 -11.92 14.50
CA LYS A 170 -16.88 -12.29 14.81
C LYS A 170 -17.81 -12.23 13.59
N ALA A 171 -17.55 -11.33 12.64
CA ALA A 171 -18.35 -11.25 11.42
C ALA A 171 -18.10 -12.45 10.54
N TRP A 172 -16.82 -12.88 10.39
CA TRP A 172 -16.47 -14.09 9.69
C TRP A 172 -17.06 -15.36 10.32
N GLN A 173 -16.99 -15.47 11.64
CA GLN A 173 -17.58 -16.60 12.40
C GLN A 173 -19.11 -16.65 12.33
N GLY A 174 -19.76 -15.50 12.11
CA GLY A 174 -21.21 -15.37 11.98
C GLY A 174 -21.77 -15.67 10.59
N ILE A 175 -20.93 -16.01 9.61
CA ILE A 175 -21.40 -16.38 8.28
C ILE A 175 -21.98 -17.80 8.32
N ASP A 176 -23.28 -17.92 7.98
CA ASP A 176 -23.92 -19.21 7.83
C ASP A 176 -23.34 -19.94 6.60
N VAL A 177 -22.72 -21.07 6.87
CA VAL A 177 -22.18 -21.92 5.82
C VAL A 177 -23.04 -23.18 5.69
N PRO A 178 -23.58 -23.48 4.49
CA PRO A 178 -24.30 -24.72 4.26
C PRO A 178 -23.42 -25.92 4.57
N THR A 179 -23.94 -26.89 5.32
CA THR A 179 -23.25 -28.15 5.62
C THR A 179 -23.71 -29.22 4.63
N GLY A 180 -22.76 -29.94 4.02
CA GLY A 180 -23.05 -30.99 3.05
C GLY A 180 -21.85 -31.34 2.19
N LEU A 181 -21.99 -32.37 1.34
CA LEU A 181 -20.96 -32.76 0.38
C LEU A 181 -20.82 -31.76 -0.79
N ASN A 182 -21.91 -31.06 -1.08
CA ASN A 182 -21.95 -30.08 -2.17
C ASN A 182 -22.41 -28.73 -1.62
N TYR A 183 -21.92 -27.64 -2.23
CA TYR A 183 -22.40 -26.30 -1.94
C TYR A 183 -23.83 -26.10 -2.44
N ALA A 184 -24.69 -25.53 -1.62
CA ALA A 184 -26.07 -25.21 -2.01
C ALA A 184 -26.06 -23.89 -2.81
N TRP A 185 -26.04 -23.99 -4.14
CA TRP A 185 -26.03 -22.85 -5.03
C TRP A 185 -27.38 -22.13 -5.03
N ASP A 186 -27.34 -20.82 -4.90
CA ASP A 186 -28.50 -19.96 -5.13
C ASP A 186 -28.63 -19.67 -6.63
N HIS A 187 -29.59 -20.32 -7.28
CA HIS A 187 -29.86 -20.12 -8.70
C HIS A 187 -30.44 -18.76 -9.09
N THR A 188 -30.83 -17.95 -8.09
CA THR A 188 -31.32 -16.58 -8.31
C THR A 188 -30.19 -15.55 -8.18
N SER A 189 -29.00 -15.96 -7.77
CA SER A 189 -27.85 -15.08 -7.64
C SER A 189 -27.46 -14.49 -8.99
N THR A 190 -27.28 -13.17 -8.99
CA THR A 190 -26.73 -12.44 -10.15
C THR A 190 -25.22 -12.27 -10.11
N TYR A 191 -24.58 -12.62 -8.98
CA TYR A 191 -23.16 -12.49 -8.77
C TYR A 191 -22.38 -13.76 -9.10
N VAL A 192 -22.84 -14.92 -8.62
CA VAL A 192 -22.27 -16.23 -8.98
C VAL A 192 -23.35 -17.02 -9.71
N GLN A 193 -23.14 -17.25 -10.98
CA GLN A 193 -24.07 -17.94 -11.86
C GLN A 193 -23.44 -19.22 -12.44
N ASN A 194 -24.29 -20.17 -12.82
CA ASN A 194 -23.84 -21.32 -13.58
C ASN A 194 -23.27 -20.84 -14.93
N PRO A 195 -22.02 -21.20 -15.28
CA PRO A 195 -21.44 -20.78 -16.56
C PRO A 195 -22.24 -21.32 -17.76
N PRO A 196 -22.58 -20.50 -18.77
CA PRO A 196 -23.40 -20.91 -19.91
C PRO A 196 -22.71 -21.92 -20.81
N TYR A 197 -21.40 -22.11 -20.70
CA TYR A 197 -20.68 -23.10 -21.55
C TYR A 197 -21.04 -24.56 -21.25
N PHE A 198 -21.69 -24.84 -20.12
CA PHE A 198 -22.11 -26.20 -19.74
C PHE A 198 -23.58 -26.48 -20.03
N GLU A 199 -24.30 -25.51 -20.62
CA GLU A 199 -25.66 -25.69 -21.04
C GLU A 199 -25.71 -26.71 -22.17
N GLY A 200 -26.56 -27.74 -22.02
CA GLY A 200 -26.70 -28.81 -22.99
C GLY A 200 -25.61 -29.89 -22.98
N MET A 201 -24.59 -29.76 -22.11
CA MET A 201 -23.59 -30.82 -21.97
C MET A 201 -24.18 -32.03 -21.24
N THR A 202 -23.83 -33.21 -21.71
CA THR A 202 -24.19 -34.49 -21.09
C THR A 202 -22.95 -35.23 -20.60
N MET A 203 -23.12 -36.27 -19.77
CA MET A 203 -22.01 -37.13 -19.34
C MET A 203 -21.41 -37.96 -20.49
N GLU A 204 -22.17 -38.16 -21.55
CA GLU A 204 -21.74 -38.81 -22.78
C GLU A 204 -21.16 -37.74 -23.72
N PRO A 205 -19.90 -37.83 -24.12
CA PRO A 205 -19.35 -36.90 -25.08
C PRO A 205 -19.99 -37.10 -26.47
N ASP A 206 -20.30 -36.00 -27.12
CA ASP A 206 -20.75 -36.07 -28.54
C ASP A 206 -19.63 -36.65 -29.42
N ALA A 207 -20.01 -37.39 -30.43
CA ALA A 207 -19.04 -37.85 -31.42
C ALA A 207 -18.37 -36.66 -32.09
N PRO A 208 -17.04 -36.71 -32.33
CA PRO A 208 -16.36 -35.63 -33.03
C PRO A 208 -17.02 -35.40 -34.40
N GLY A 209 -17.40 -34.14 -34.65
CA GLY A 209 -17.90 -33.77 -35.98
C GLY A 209 -16.79 -33.90 -37.03
N ASP A 210 -17.20 -34.07 -38.29
CA ASP A 210 -16.28 -34.07 -39.41
C ASP A 210 -15.50 -32.71 -39.45
N VAL A 211 -14.18 -32.80 -39.50
CA VAL A 211 -13.35 -31.63 -39.73
C VAL A 211 -13.49 -31.21 -41.17
N VAL A 212 -14.15 -30.10 -41.42
CA VAL A 212 -14.31 -29.52 -42.75
C VAL A 212 -13.10 -28.66 -43.08
#